data_c97941d10ed4da00d4f04ef36c09b96a
#
_entry.id   c97941d10ed4da00d4f04ef36c09b96a
#
_cell.length_a   1.000
_cell.length_b   1.000
_cell.length_c   1.000
_cell.angle_alpha   90.00
_cell.angle_beta   90.00
_cell.angle_gamma   90.00
#
_symmetry.space_group_name_H-M   'P 1'
#
loop_
_entity.id
_entity.type
_entity.pdbx_description
1 polymer ?
#
loop_
_entity_poly.entity_id
_entity_poly.type
_entity_poly.pdbx_seq_one_letter_code
_entity_poly.pdbx_strand_id
1 'polypeptide(L)'
;SSAASDVYKRQGIMCIIAGSDHFETGGLNYQYIHNNKEYIRLLTYMFLHANLPHFINNMVALYLFGSRLEPRVGSLRTAIIYFGSGLASGLVSVYVSHLINPDVIRFAAGASGAIFGVMCATLFTNFSSKTDSNKTTVIVSIALIVVYALISNGANVDILGHLGGGIAGGILVFILYHDSLDGAFSGTVSTLLAVILLSLIHISEPT
;
A
#
# COMPACT_ATOMS: atom_id res chain seq x y z
N SER A 1 -12.87 -13.42 -9.27
CA SER A 1 -11.61 -12.68 -9.43
C SER A 1 -11.02 -12.40 -8.07
N SER A 2 -9.71 -12.40 -7.95
CA SER A 2 -9.03 -12.11 -6.70
C SER A 2 -8.88 -10.60 -6.49
N ALA A 3 -8.88 -10.12 -5.25
CA ALA A 3 -8.70 -8.70 -4.94
C ALA A 3 -7.36 -8.18 -5.50
N ALA A 4 -6.28 -8.95 -5.37
CA ALA A 4 -4.98 -8.61 -5.96
C ALA A 4 -5.08 -8.47 -7.48
N SER A 5 -5.78 -9.41 -8.17
CA SER A 5 -6.01 -9.35 -9.62
C SER A 5 -6.76 -8.08 -10.05
N ASP A 6 -7.76 -7.68 -9.28
CA ASP A 6 -8.55 -6.50 -9.62
C ASP A 6 -7.78 -5.19 -9.38
N VAL A 7 -6.96 -5.14 -8.33
CA VAL A 7 -6.11 -3.97 -8.05
C VAL A 7 -5.09 -3.75 -9.18
N TYR A 8 -4.33 -4.76 -9.60
CA TYR A 8 -3.33 -4.54 -10.65
C TYR A 8 -3.94 -4.28 -12.03
N LYS A 9 -5.12 -4.83 -12.36
CA LYS A 9 -5.82 -4.47 -13.61
C LYS A 9 -6.23 -3.01 -13.63
N ARG A 10 -6.81 -2.51 -12.52
CA ARG A 10 -7.20 -1.10 -12.39
C ARG A 10 -6.00 -0.17 -12.45
N GLN A 11 -4.90 -0.52 -11.79
CA GLN A 11 -3.65 0.24 -11.85
C GLN A 11 -3.09 0.28 -13.28
N GLY A 12 -3.12 -0.84 -14.01
CA GLY A 12 -2.70 -0.89 -15.41
C GLY A 12 -3.48 0.08 -16.29
N ILE A 13 -4.79 0.10 -16.16
CA ILE A 13 -5.68 1.01 -16.90
C ILE A 13 -5.36 2.48 -16.54
N MET A 14 -5.24 2.80 -15.25
CA MET A 14 -4.95 4.16 -14.79
C MET A 14 -3.57 4.64 -15.26
N CYS A 15 -2.55 3.79 -15.22
CA CYS A 15 -1.21 4.13 -15.70
C CYS A 15 -1.18 4.41 -17.21
N ILE A 16 -1.95 3.68 -18.00
CA ILE A 16 -2.06 3.90 -19.46
C ILE A 16 -2.79 5.22 -19.79
N ILE A 17 -3.81 5.56 -19.01
CA ILE A 17 -4.62 6.76 -19.25
C ILE A 17 -3.91 8.02 -18.76
N ALA A 18 -3.19 7.95 -17.63
CA ALA A 18 -2.71 9.14 -16.93
C ALA A 18 -1.41 9.73 -17.49
N GLY A 19 -0.52 8.97 -18.14
CA GLY A 19 0.78 9.50 -18.59
C GLY A 19 1.66 10.04 -17.44
N SER A 20 2.88 10.50 -17.77
CA SER A 20 3.86 10.97 -16.78
C SER A 20 3.57 12.37 -16.21
N ASP A 21 2.75 13.17 -16.86
CA ASP A 21 2.54 14.59 -16.53
C ASP A 21 1.50 14.85 -15.42
N HIS A 22 0.90 13.78 -14.86
CA HIS A 22 -0.20 13.89 -13.91
C HIS A 22 0.19 13.84 -12.43
N PHE A 23 1.49 13.97 -12.08
CA PHE A 23 1.90 14.10 -10.68
C PHE A 23 1.28 15.31 -10.00
N GLU A 24 1.14 16.43 -10.74
CA GLU A 24 0.52 17.63 -10.19
C GLU A 24 -0.98 17.46 -9.92
N THR A 25 -1.67 16.64 -10.70
CA THR A 25 -3.13 16.47 -10.57
C THR A 25 -3.55 15.45 -9.52
N GLY A 26 -2.73 14.46 -9.19
CA GLY A 26 -3.14 13.38 -8.28
C GLY A 26 -2.05 12.85 -7.34
N GLY A 27 -0.81 13.33 -7.45
CA GLY A 27 0.29 12.93 -6.58
C GLY A 27 0.19 13.51 -5.17
N LEU A 28 0.87 12.86 -4.21
CA LEU A 28 0.97 13.35 -2.85
C LEU A 28 1.77 14.64 -2.80
N ASN A 29 1.23 15.65 -2.14
CA ASN A 29 1.92 16.91 -1.86
C ASN A 29 1.29 17.54 -0.61
N TYR A 30 2.13 18.04 0.30
CA TYR A 30 1.69 18.62 1.56
C TYR A 30 0.75 19.82 1.35
N GLN A 31 1.09 20.74 0.46
CA GLN A 31 0.29 21.95 0.25
C GLN A 31 -1.10 21.63 -0.28
N TYR A 32 -1.20 20.74 -1.26
CA TYR A 32 -2.50 20.34 -1.79
C TYR A 32 -3.36 19.60 -0.75
N ILE A 33 -2.75 18.69 0.02
CA ILE A 33 -3.50 17.91 1.02
C ILE A 33 -3.84 18.73 2.26
N HIS A 34 -2.86 19.46 2.82
CA HIS A 34 -3.07 20.19 4.08
C HIS A 34 -3.79 21.52 3.88
N ASN A 35 -3.33 22.35 2.92
CA ASN A 35 -3.86 23.70 2.72
C ASN A 35 -5.12 23.69 1.84
N ASN A 36 -5.09 22.97 0.70
CA ASN A 36 -6.21 22.94 -0.24
C ASN A 36 -7.27 21.89 0.12
N LYS A 37 -7.01 21.02 1.10
CA LYS A 37 -7.92 19.93 1.54
C LYS A 37 -8.22 18.88 0.47
N GLU A 38 -7.30 18.69 -0.48
CA GLU A 38 -7.41 17.69 -1.55
C GLU A 38 -7.08 16.27 -1.04
N TYR A 39 -7.85 15.77 -0.06
CA TYR A 39 -7.61 14.49 0.61
C TYR A 39 -7.70 13.28 -0.32
N ILE A 40 -8.40 13.40 -1.46
CA ILE A 40 -8.48 12.35 -2.48
C ILE A 40 -7.09 11.93 -2.98
N ARG A 41 -6.09 12.81 -2.91
CA ARG A 41 -4.70 12.52 -3.28
C ARG A 41 -4.07 11.41 -2.45
N LEU A 42 -4.55 11.20 -1.20
CA LEU A 42 -4.13 10.05 -0.37
C LEU A 42 -4.54 8.70 -0.97
N LEU A 43 -5.48 8.70 -1.90
CA LEU A 43 -5.90 7.50 -2.63
C LEU A 43 -5.33 7.48 -4.05
N THR A 44 -5.46 8.60 -4.80
CA THR A 44 -5.11 8.63 -6.23
C THR A 44 -3.63 8.43 -6.49
N TYR A 45 -2.75 8.86 -5.58
CA TYR A 45 -1.30 8.72 -5.74
C TYR A 45 -0.86 7.26 -5.93
N MET A 46 -1.59 6.29 -5.32
CA MET A 46 -1.27 4.87 -5.44
C MET A 46 -1.44 4.33 -6.86
N PHE A 47 -2.17 5.03 -7.71
CA PHE A 47 -2.44 4.64 -9.09
C PHE A 47 -1.54 5.37 -10.11
N LEU A 48 -0.77 6.35 -9.67
CA LEU A 48 0.16 7.09 -10.50
C LEU A 48 1.57 6.46 -10.42
N HIS A 49 2.28 6.45 -11.54
CA HIS A 49 3.63 5.90 -11.62
C HIS A 49 4.54 6.82 -12.44
N ALA A 50 5.77 7.02 -11.98
CA ALA A 50 6.74 7.93 -12.61
C ALA A 50 7.10 7.51 -14.05
N ASN A 51 7.14 6.20 -14.30
CA ASN A 51 7.49 5.63 -15.60
C ASN A 51 7.05 4.16 -15.67
N LEU A 52 7.12 3.60 -16.88
CA LEU A 52 6.72 2.22 -17.13
C LEU A 52 7.53 1.18 -16.31
N PRO A 53 8.87 1.27 -16.15
CA PRO A 53 9.61 0.39 -15.25
C PRO A 53 9.11 0.44 -13.80
N HIS A 54 8.81 1.62 -13.26
CA HIS A 54 8.25 1.78 -11.91
C HIS A 54 6.90 1.08 -11.79
N PHE A 55 6.03 1.25 -12.79
CA PHE A 55 4.74 0.54 -12.84
C PHE A 55 4.92 -0.98 -12.88
N ILE A 56 5.76 -1.49 -13.80
CA ILE A 56 6.00 -2.93 -13.93
C ILE A 56 6.54 -3.52 -12.63
N ASN A 57 7.53 -2.89 -12.01
CA ASN A 57 8.11 -3.35 -10.75
C ASN A 57 7.05 -3.43 -9.64
N ASN A 58 6.18 -2.42 -9.52
CA ASN A 58 5.08 -2.43 -8.58
C ASN A 58 4.10 -3.59 -8.85
N MET A 59 3.74 -3.82 -10.12
CA MET A 59 2.80 -4.89 -10.49
C MET A 59 3.39 -6.27 -10.22
N VAL A 60 4.67 -6.48 -10.52
CA VAL A 60 5.38 -7.74 -10.22
C VAL A 60 5.41 -7.98 -8.70
N ALA A 61 5.78 -6.97 -7.90
CA ALA A 61 5.80 -7.09 -6.45
C ALA A 61 4.40 -7.37 -5.88
N LEU A 62 3.37 -6.64 -6.33
CA LEU A 62 1.99 -6.86 -5.92
C LEU A 62 1.51 -8.27 -6.27
N TYR A 63 1.82 -8.75 -7.47
CA TYR A 63 1.49 -10.12 -7.87
C TYR A 63 2.18 -11.16 -6.99
N LEU A 64 3.49 -11.01 -6.78
CA LEU A 64 4.29 -11.98 -6.00
C LEU A 64 3.84 -12.08 -4.54
N PHE A 65 3.58 -10.96 -3.89
CA PHE A 65 3.20 -10.94 -2.48
C PHE A 65 1.69 -11.03 -2.26
N GLY A 66 0.90 -10.37 -3.08
CA GLY A 66 -0.56 -10.41 -3.01
C GLY A 66 -1.11 -11.81 -3.27
N SER A 67 -0.57 -12.55 -4.27
CA SER A 67 -0.97 -13.93 -4.54
C SER A 67 -0.61 -14.91 -3.42
N ARG A 68 0.33 -14.55 -2.54
CA ARG A 68 0.68 -15.34 -1.35
C ARG A 68 -0.13 -14.95 -0.12
N LEU A 69 -0.48 -13.67 0.02
CA LEU A 69 -1.26 -13.17 1.14
C LEU A 69 -2.73 -13.55 1.03
N GLU A 70 -3.32 -13.33 -0.15
CA GLU A 70 -4.76 -13.48 -0.37
C GLU A 70 -5.34 -14.86 -0.03
N PRO A 71 -4.71 -15.99 -0.39
CA PRO A 71 -5.19 -17.31 0.00
C PRO A 71 -5.22 -17.55 1.52
N ARG A 72 -4.44 -16.79 2.29
CA ARG A 72 -4.32 -16.92 3.75
C ARG A 72 -5.31 -16.08 4.51
N VAL A 73 -5.49 -14.83 4.09
CA VAL A 73 -6.32 -13.87 4.83
C VAL A 73 -7.66 -13.59 4.15
N GLY A 74 -7.83 -13.97 2.89
CA GLY A 74 -9.01 -13.72 2.07
C GLY A 74 -8.95 -12.38 1.32
N SER A 75 -9.75 -12.25 0.26
CA SER A 75 -9.72 -11.12 -0.67
C SER A 75 -10.03 -9.78 0.00
N LEU A 76 -11.06 -9.72 0.86
CA LEU A 76 -11.46 -8.49 1.55
C LEU A 76 -10.35 -7.97 2.46
N ARG A 77 -9.76 -8.85 3.28
CA ARG A 77 -8.67 -8.47 4.18
C ARG A 77 -7.42 -8.04 3.42
N THR A 78 -7.11 -8.70 2.30
CA THR A 78 -6.01 -8.29 1.42
C THR A 78 -6.25 -6.89 0.86
N ALA A 79 -7.46 -6.57 0.42
CA ALA A 79 -7.81 -5.23 -0.04
C ALA A 79 -7.70 -4.18 1.08
N ILE A 80 -8.19 -4.49 2.28
CA ILE A 80 -8.07 -3.60 3.46
C ILE A 80 -6.59 -3.36 3.80
N ILE A 81 -5.75 -4.40 3.79
CA ILE A 81 -4.31 -4.27 4.04
C ILE A 81 -3.67 -3.39 2.97
N TYR A 82 -3.98 -3.61 1.69
CA TYR A 82 -3.42 -2.83 0.60
C TYR A 82 -3.79 -1.34 0.71
N PHE A 83 -5.07 -1.01 0.75
CA PHE A 83 -5.54 0.38 0.79
C PHE A 83 -5.20 1.08 2.12
N GLY A 84 -5.35 0.38 3.24
CA GLY A 84 -5.02 0.92 4.56
C GLY A 84 -3.52 1.23 4.70
N SER A 85 -2.66 0.35 4.19
CA SER A 85 -1.21 0.59 4.14
C SER A 85 -0.85 1.74 3.20
N GLY A 86 -1.53 1.85 2.06
CA GLY A 86 -1.36 2.96 1.14
C GLY A 86 -1.74 4.30 1.79
N LEU A 87 -2.90 4.38 2.42
CA LEU A 87 -3.32 5.59 3.14
C LEU A 87 -2.33 5.98 4.24
N ALA A 88 -1.89 5.03 5.07
CA ALA A 88 -0.90 5.27 6.11
C ALA A 88 0.45 5.72 5.54
N SER A 89 0.90 5.07 4.46
CA SER A 89 2.09 5.47 3.71
C SER A 89 2.00 6.91 3.23
N GLY A 90 0.89 7.28 2.60
CA GLY A 90 0.66 8.64 2.11
C GLY A 90 0.67 9.69 3.21
N LEU A 91 0.04 9.40 4.35
CA LEU A 91 0.05 10.29 5.52
C LEU A 91 1.47 10.47 6.08
N VAL A 92 2.19 9.36 6.30
CA VAL A 92 3.58 9.43 6.79
C VAL A 92 4.47 10.17 5.80
N SER A 93 4.38 9.86 4.51
CA SER A 93 5.12 10.54 3.46
C SER A 93 4.91 12.06 3.49
N VAL A 94 3.66 12.50 3.50
CA VAL A 94 3.32 13.92 3.44
C VAL A 94 3.73 14.66 4.70
N TYR A 95 3.28 14.18 5.87
CA TYR A 95 3.44 14.95 7.11
C TYR A 95 4.84 14.82 7.70
N VAL A 96 5.43 13.62 7.72
CA VAL A 96 6.77 13.44 8.29
C VAL A 96 7.84 14.05 7.39
N SER A 97 7.71 13.94 6.06
CA SER A 97 8.64 14.61 5.14
C SER A 97 8.58 16.13 5.27
N HIS A 98 7.39 16.71 5.45
CA HIS A 98 7.23 18.14 5.67
C HIS A 98 7.84 18.60 7.02
N LEU A 99 7.68 17.81 8.09
CA LEU A 99 8.29 18.10 9.39
C LEU A 99 9.83 18.09 9.34
N ILE A 100 10.42 17.19 8.54
CA ILE A 100 11.88 17.10 8.41
C ILE A 100 12.43 18.20 7.51
N ASN A 101 11.74 18.52 6.40
CA ASN A 101 12.19 19.49 5.40
C ASN A 101 10.99 20.35 4.90
N PRO A 102 10.56 21.36 5.67
CA PRO A 102 9.38 22.17 5.34
C PRO A 102 9.47 22.92 4.00
N ASP A 103 10.69 23.31 3.61
CA ASP A 103 10.93 24.13 2.42
C ASP A 103 11.01 23.32 1.12
N VAL A 104 10.99 21.99 1.22
CA VAL A 104 11.09 21.12 0.04
C VAL A 104 9.70 20.72 -0.45
N ILE A 105 9.35 21.23 -1.63
CA ILE A 105 8.13 20.79 -2.33
C ILE A 105 8.40 19.40 -2.92
N ARG A 106 7.71 18.39 -2.39
CA ARG A 106 7.83 17.02 -2.88
C ARG A 106 6.50 16.54 -3.45
N PHE A 107 6.59 15.85 -4.58
CA PHE A 107 5.51 15.03 -5.10
C PHE A 107 5.90 13.57 -4.96
N ALA A 108 5.04 12.76 -4.34
CA ALA A 108 5.22 11.32 -4.31
C ALA A 108 4.06 10.63 -5.03
N ALA A 109 4.36 9.54 -5.71
CA ALA A 109 3.38 8.72 -6.40
C ALA A 109 3.89 7.29 -6.55
N GLY A 110 2.96 6.35 -6.55
CA GLY A 110 3.23 4.93 -6.71
C GLY A 110 2.50 4.06 -5.71
N ALA A 111 2.23 2.83 -6.11
CA ALA A 111 1.61 1.81 -5.27
C ALA A 111 2.56 1.26 -4.19
N SER A 112 3.84 1.63 -4.23
CA SER A 112 4.89 0.96 -3.47
C SER A 112 4.67 0.96 -1.95
N GLY A 113 4.15 2.04 -1.38
CA GLY A 113 3.83 2.09 0.05
C GLY A 113 2.75 1.07 0.46
N ALA A 114 1.70 0.93 -0.33
CA ALA A 114 0.68 -0.10 -0.14
C ALA A 114 1.27 -1.52 -0.32
N ILE A 115 2.15 -1.70 -1.30
CA ILE A 115 2.83 -2.97 -1.59
C ILE A 115 3.77 -3.36 -0.44
N PHE A 116 4.51 -2.43 0.15
CA PHE A 116 5.30 -2.69 1.35
C PHE A 116 4.45 -3.20 2.50
N GLY A 117 3.24 -2.66 2.67
CA GLY A 117 2.26 -3.20 3.62
C GLY A 117 1.87 -4.65 3.33
N VAL A 118 1.56 -4.98 2.08
CA VAL A 118 1.25 -6.35 1.66
C VAL A 118 2.46 -7.27 1.86
N MET A 119 3.69 -6.80 1.59
CA MET A 119 4.92 -7.53 1.83
C MET A 119 5.11 -7.87 3.30
N CYS A 120 4.98 -6.88 4.19
CA CYS A 120 5.08 -7.08 5.65
C CYS A 120 3.96 -7.99 6.18
N ALA A 121 2.73 -7.85 5.68
CA ALA A 121 1.63 -8.75 6.02
C ALA A 121 1.90 -10.20 5.57
N THR A 122 2.47 -10.39 4.38
CA THR A 122 2.86 -11.70 3.89
C THR A 122 3.95 -12.33 4.76
N LEU A 123 4.95 -11.55 5.18
CA LEU A 123 5.97 -12.01 6.11
C LEU A 123 5.35 -12.43 7.45
N PHE A 124 4.48 -11.60 8.01
CA PHE A 124 3.81 -11.89 9.28
C PHE A 124 3.05 -13.23 9.22
N THR A 125 2.27 -13.47 8.17
CA THR A 125 1.52 -14.73 8.00
C THR A 125 2.45 -15.93 7.80
N ASN A 126 3.63 -15.75 7.22
CA ASN A 126 4.64 -16.80 7.08
C ASN A 126 5.29 -17.15 8.42
N PHE A 127 5.62 -16.17 9.26
CA PHE A 127 6.16 -16.40 10.61
C PHE A 127 5.17 -17.09 11.55
N SER A 128 3.89 -16.75 11.43
CA SER A 128 2.82 -17.32 12.27
C SER A 128 2.48 -18.79 11.93
N SER A 129 2.92 -19.28 10.79
CA SER A 129 2.66 -20.67 10.35
C SER A 129 3.77 -21.62 10.86
N LYS A 130 3.36 -22.73 11.48
CA LYS A 130 4.27 -23.69 12.13
C LYS A 130 4.96 -24.70 11.19
N THR A 131 4.86 -24.56 9.88
CA THR A 131 5.42 -25.50 8.90
C THR A 131 6.85 -25.15 8.50
N ASP A 132 7.77 -26.12 8.42
CA ASP A 132 9.19 -25.94 8.06
C ASP A 132 9.41 -25.37 6.64
N SER A 133 8.48 -25.56 5.74
CA SER A 133 8.44 -24.92 4.41
C SER A 133 8.47 -23.38 4.48
N ASN A 134 8.20 -22.80 5.63
CA ASN A 134 8.07 -21.36 5.80
C ASN A 134 9.39 -20.62 5.98
N LYS A 135 10.46 -21.28 6.48
CA LYS A 135 11.77 -20.62 6.67
C LYS A 135 12.33 -20.15 5.33
N THR A 136 12.30 -21.01 4.31
CA THR A 136 12.76 -20.64 2.95
C THR A 136 11.89 -19.53 2.37
N THR A 137 10.56 -19.60 2.56
CA THR A 137 9.65 -18.56 2.08
C THR A 137 9.91 -17.22 2.75
N VAL A 138 10.17 -17.21 4.06
CA VAL A 138 10.54 -16.01 4.82
C VAL A 138 11.85 -15.42 4.29
N ILE A 139 12.89 -16.23 4.13
CA ILE A 139 14.20 -15.78 3.62
C ILE A 139 14.04 -15.19 2.21
N VAL A 140 13.32 -15.88 1.32
CA VAL A 140 13.05 -15.39 -0.03
C VAL A 140 12.24 -14.11 -0.01
N SER A 141 11.25 -14.00 0.88
CA SER A 141 10.45 -12.77 1.00
C SER A 141 11.29 -11.59 1.50
N ILE A 142 12.14 -11.79 2.50
CA ILE A 142 13.06 -10.77 2.98
C ILE A 142 14.02 -10.36 1.87
N ALA A 143 14.63 -11.32 1.18
CA ALA A 143 15.53 -11.05 0.06
C ALA A 143 14.83 -10.23 -1.04
N LEU A 144 13.59 -10.57 -1.40
CA LEU A 144 12.81 -9.83 -2.39
C LEU A 144 12.48 -8.40 -1.92
N ILE A 145 12.16 -8.20 -0.63
CA ILE A 145 11.94 -6.88 -0.06
C ILE A 145 13.22 -6.03 -0.17
N VAL A 146 14.36 -6.60 0.20
CA VAL A 146 15.66 -5.92 0.11
C VAL A 146 16.00 -5.59 -1.33
N VAL A 147 15.86 -6.55 -2.24
CA VAL A 147 16.10 -6.33 -3.68
C VAL A 147 15.16 -5.25 -4.23
N TYR A 148 13.87 -5.31 -3.88
CA TYR A 148 12.90 -4.30 -4.29
C TYR A 148 13.29 -2.91 -3.76
N ALA A 149 13.67 -2.80 -2.49
CA ALA A 149 14.15 -1.56 -1.89
C ALA A 149 15.40 -1.03 -2.58
N LEU A 150 16.36 -1.89 -2.93
CA LEU A 150 17.60 -1.52 -3.62
C LEU A 150 17.35 -1.07 -5.07
N ILE A 151 16.48 -1.76 -5.81
CA ILE A 151 16.13 -1.39 -7.20
C ILE A 151 15.33 -0.08 -7.22
N SER A 152 14.51 0.14 -6.19
CA SER A 152 13.73 1.37 -6.03
C SER A 152 14.57 2.56 -5.61
N ASN A 153 15.86 2.37 -5.26
CA ASN A 153 16.79 3.39 -4.72
C ASN A 153 17.32 4.37 -5.80
N GLY A 154 16.48 4.78 -6.75
CA GLY A 154 16.72 5.99 -7.53
C GLY A 154 16.58 7.24 -6.65
N ALA A 155 17.11 8.38 -7.09
CA ALA A 155 17.22 9.64 -6.32
C ALA A 155 15.91 10.21 -5.72
N ASN A 156 14.76 9.55 -5.91
CA ASN A 156 13.42 10.02 -5.50
C ASN A 156 12.58 8.96 -4.79
N VAL A 157 13.18 8.04 -4.04
CA VAL A 157 12.41 7.02 -3.31
C VAL A 157 11.84 7.60 -2.01
N ASP A 158 10.56 7.38 -1.79
CA ASP A 158 9.85 7.75 -0.57
C ASP A 158 10.04 6.70 0.53
N ILE A 159 11.22 6.72 1.18
CA ILE A 159 11.58 5.76 2.24
C ILE A 159 10.60 5.86 3.42
N LEU A 160 10.19 7.06 3.80
CA LEU A 160 9.28 7.27 4.94
C LEU A 160 7.89 6.69 4.64
N GLY A 161 7.38 6.92 3.43
CA GLY A 161 6.14 6.31 2.99
C GLY A 161 6.21 4.78 2.97
N HIS A 162 7.31 4.21 2.48
CA HIS A 162 7.51 2.75 2.50
C HIS A 162 7.51 2.17 3.92
N LEU A 163 8.21 2.81 4.85
CA LEU A 163 8.22 2.41 6.27
C LEU A 163 6.83 2.51 6.89
N GLY A 164 6.13 3.63 6.68
CA GLY A 164 4.76 3.84 7.15
C GLY A 164 3.79 2.78 6.64
N GLY A 165 3.86 2.48 5.35
CA GLY A 165 3.05 1.43 4.73
C GLY A 165 3.37 0.04 5.27
N GLY A 166 4.65 -0.29 5.41
CA GLY A 166 5.09 -1.58 5.97
C GLY A 166 4.61 -1.81 7.40
N ILE A 167 4.78 -0.81 8.27
CA ILE A 167 4.31 -0.86 9.67
C ILE A 167 2.78 -1.03 9.71
N ALA A 168 2.05 -0.22 8.94
CA ALA A 168 0.60 -0.30 8.90
C ALA A 168 0.10 -1.66 8.41
N GLY A 169 0.73 -2.24 7.38
CA GLY A 169 0.38 -3.58 6.89
C GLY A 169 0.63 -4.68 7.91
N GLY A 170 1.73 -4.59 8.67
CA GLY A 170 2.03 -5.49 9.79
C GLY A 170 0.97 -5.39 10.89
N ILE A 171 0.56 -4.19 11.27
CA ILE A 171 -0.49 -3.96 12.27
C ILE A 171 -1.84 -4.47 11.77
N LEU A 172 -2.21 -4.13 10.52
CA LEU A 172 -3.49 -4.54 9.95
C LEU A 172 -3.62 -6.06 9.86
N VAL A 173 -2.58 -6.77 9.40
CA VAL A 173 -2.63 -8.23 9.35
C VAL A 173 -2.68 -8.84 10.73
N PHE A 174 -1.97 -8.28 11.72
CA PHE A 174 -2.06 -8.73 13.11
C PHE A 174 -3.51 -8.64 13.63
N ILE A 175 -4.17 -7.50 13.43
CA ILE A 175 -5.56 -7.28 13.86
C ILE A 175 -6.54 -8.21 13.12
N LEU A 176 -6.35 -8.37 11.81
CA LEU A 176 -7.33 -9.05 10.93
C LEU A 176 -7.15 -10.57 10.87
N TYR A 177 -5.97 -11.07 11.20
CA TYR A 177 -5.59 -12.48 11.03
C TYR A 177 -5.16 -13.16 12.33
N HIS A 178 -5.14 -12.46 13.46
CA HIS A 178 -4.74 -13.07 14.73
C HIS A 178 -5.76 -14.12 15.18
N ASP A 179 -5.32 -15.38 15.27
CA ASP A 179 -6.16 -16.56 15.55
C ASP A 179 -6.80 -16.55 16.96
N SER A 180 -6.31 -15.72 17.88
CA SER A 180 -6.86 -15.58 19.23
C SER A 180 -8.11 -14.69 19.31
N LEU A 181 -8.46 -14.01 18.21
CA LEU A 181 -9.68 -13.24 18.11
C LEU A 181 -10.76 -14.14 17.51
N ASP A 182 -11.87 -14.30 18.20
CA ASP A 182 -13.03 -15.03 17.68
C ASP A 182 -13.29 -14.62 16.23
N GLY A 183 -13.55 -15.59 15.36
CA GLY A 183 -13.78 -15.33 13.93
C GLY A 183 -14.87 -14.28 13.67
N ALA A 184 -15.86 -14.15 14.58
CA ALA A 184 -16.87 -13.11 14.57
C ALA A 184 -16.28 -11.71 14.80
N PHE A 185 -15.33 -11.54 15.74
CA PHE A 185 -14.67 -10.28 16.00
C PHE A 185 -13.83 -9.82 14.79
N SER A 186 -13.03 -10.71 14.22
CA SER A 186 -12.25 -10.44 13.02
C SER A 186 -13.14 -10.08 11.82
N GLY A 187 -14.28 -10.71 11.66
CA GLY A 187 -15.28 -10.38 10.64
C GLY A 187 -15.87 -8.97 10.84
N THR A 188 -16.25 -8.66 12.08
CA THR A 188 -16.80 -7.34 12.44
C THR A 188 -15.79 -6.23 12.20
N VAL A 189 -14.54 -6.40 12.64
CA VAL A 189 -13.45 -5.41 12.42
C VAL A 189 -13.20 -5.22 10.93
N SER A 190 -13.16 -6.31 10.16
CA SER A 190 -12.98 -6.23 8.69
C SER A 190 -14.12 -5.43 8.03
N THR A 191 -15.35 -5.66 8.44
CA THR A 191 -16.53 -4.95 7.91
C THR A 191 -16.48 -3.47 8.29
N LEU A 192 -16.17 -3.13 9.55
CA LEU A 192 -16.03 -1.74 10.00
C LEU A 192 -14.93 -1.00 9.24
N LEU A 193 -13.76 -1.63 9.07
CA LEU A 193 -12.66 -1.03 8.30
C LEU A 193 -13.03 -0.85 6.83
N ALA A 194 -13.75 -1.78 6.22
CA ALA A 194 -14.24 -1.64 4.86
C ALA A 194 -15.23 -0.48 4.73
N VAL A 195 -16.17 -0.33 5.68
CA VAL A 195 -17.13 0.80 5.70
C VAL A 195 -16.39 2.12 5.88
N ILE A 196 -15.42 2.21 6.79
CA ILE A 196 -14.62 3.42 7.00
C ILE A 196 -13.85 3.79 5.72
N LEU A 197 -13.19 2.83 5.07
CA LEU A 197 -12.47 3.07 3.82
C LEU A 197 -13.40 3.56 2.70
N LEU A 198 -14.56 2.93 2.55
CA LEU A 198 -15.57 3.36 1.56
C LEU A 198 -16.13 4.73 1.87
N SER A 199 -16.37 5.05 3.16
CA SER A 199 -16.82 6.37 3.58
C SER A 199 -15.78 7.46 3.29
N LEU A 200 -14.49 7.17 3.51
CA LEU A 200 -13.41 8.11 3.18
C LEU A 200 -13.32 8.37 1.68
N ILE A 201 -13.54 7.36 0.86
CA ILE A 201 -13.60 7.50 -0.60
C ILE A 201 -14.79 8.37 -1.01
N HIS A 202 -15.96 8.12 -0.44
CA HIS A 202 -17.19 8.87 -0.76
C HIS A 202 -17.14 10.34 -0.32
N ILE A 203 -16.55 10.64 0.85
CA ILE A 203 -16.38 12.02 1.35
C ILE A 203 -15.41 12.82 0.46
N SER A 204 -14.50 12.16 -0.24
CA SER A 204 -13.51 12.80 -1.10
C SER A 204 -13.99 13.07 -2.53
N GLU A 205 -15.22 12.66 -2.90
CA GLU A 205 -15.83 13.03 -4.18
C GLU A 205 -16.35 14.47 -4.09
N PRO A 206 -15.91 15.39 -4.98
CA PRO A 206 -16.45 16.74 -5.03
C PRO A 206 -17.94 16.67 -5.46
N THR A 207 -18.80 17.25 -4.66
CA THR A 207 -20.20 17.50 -4.99
C THR A 207 -20.32 18.55 -6.09
#